data_a7cc3305c4d4fa1f4874a9246782f9e3
#
_entry.id   a7cc3305c4d4fa1f4874a9246782f9e3
#
_cell.length_a   1.000
_cell.length_b   1.000
_cell.length_c   1.000
_cell.angle_alpha   90.00
_cell.angle_beta   90.00
_cell.angle_gamma   90.00
#
_symmetry.space_group_name_H-M   'P 1'
#
loop_
_entity.id
_entity.type
_entity.pdbx_description
1 polymer ?
#
loop_
_entity_poly.entity_id
_entity_poly.type
_entity_poly.pdbx_seq_one_letter_code
_entity_poly.pdbx_strand_id
1 'polypeptide(L)'
;MGIKILQPFYLGTRQVNLRKARDVKGPDDLKGVKLRVPGGPGWLALARGLGVSPTPMAMPEVYLALSTGTIDGQENPLSIMRANKLEEVTQQIVLTSHLVQPVFLAMALPIWNKLSADDQAKAMAAAKVAADANDKARIAEEKSIVDELQAKGLKIARPDTALFRKAVMAQYESSGLKAKWPAGMYERIEQVK
;
A
#
# COMPACT_ATOMS: atom_id res chain seq x y z
N MET A 1 19.41 10.36 9.06
CA MET A 1 18.18 10.13 9.86
C MET A 1 18.59 9.73 11.27
N GLY A 2 17.93 10.27 12.30
CA GLY A 2 18.25 9.96 13.70
C GLY A 2 17.51 8.71 14.23
N ILE A 3 17.42 7.65 13.43
CA ILE A 3 16.73 6.41 13.78
C ILE A 3 17.58 5.17 13.50
N LYS A 4 17.43 4.15 14.33
CA LYS A 4 17.88 2.78 14.11
C LYS A 4 16.68 1.96 13.63
N ILE A 5 16.72 1.39 12.44
CA ILE A 5 15.75 0.41 11.99
C ILE A 5 16.06 -0.93 12.62
N LEU A 6 15.07 -1.53 13.28
CA LEU A 6 15.19 -2.84 13.92
C LEU A 6 14.78 -3.96 12.97
N GLN A 7 13.58 -3.85 12.37
CA GLN A 7 13.09 -4.84 11.41
C GLN A 7 12.10 -4.22 10.43
N PRO A 8 12.04 -4.69 9.17
CA PRO A 8 10.88 -4.48 8.30
C PRO A 8 9.75 -5.43 8.71
N PHE A 9 8.51 -4.97 8.50
CA PHE A 9 7.27 -5.72 8.69
C PHE A 9 6.48 -5.66 7.40
N TYR A 10 5.89 -6.74 6.97
CA TYR A 10 4.93 -6.76 5.89
C TYR A 10 3.62 -6.11 6.32
N LEU A 11 3.23 -5.00 5.70
CA LEU A 11 1.93 -4.38 5.94
C LEU A 11 0.85 -4.98 5.07
N GLY A 12 1.18 -5.30 3.83
CA GLY A 12 0.26 -5.90 2.87
C GLY A 12 0.47 -5.43 1.44
N THR A 13 -0.20 -6.13 0.51
CA THR A 13 -0.29 -5.75 -0.89
C THR A 13 -1.44 -4.77 -1.09
N ARG A 14 -1.15 -3.61 -1.68
CA ARG A 14 -2.13 -2.54 -1.86
C ARG A 14 -3.02 -2.78 -3.07
N GLN A 15 -4.32 -2.53 -2.87
CA GLN A 15 -5.39 -2.71 -3.85
C GLN A 15 -6.19 -1.40 -3.96
N VAL A 16 -6.85 -1.20 -5.11
CA VAL A 16 -7.76 -0.06 -5.29
C VAL A 16 -9.15 -0.45 -4.79
N ASN A 17 -9.78 0.44 -4.01
CA ASN A 17 -11.16 0.28 -3.56
C ASN A 17 -11.99 1.44 -4.10
N LEU A 18 -13.13 1.12 -4.70
CA LEU A 18 -14.00 2.08 -5.36
C LEU A 18 -15.34 2.23 -4.64
N ARG A 19 -15.78 3.48 -4.47
CA ARG A 19 -17.08 3.83 -3.91
C ARG A 19 -18.22 3.31 -4.79
N LYS A 20 -18.09 3.39 -6.10
CA LYS A 20 -19.05 2.83 -7.08
C LYS A 20 -18.37 1.81 -7.96
N ALA A 21 -19.04 0.70 -8.19
CA ALA A 21 -18.53 -0.36 -9.06
C ALA A 21 -18.51 0.07 -10.53
N ARG A 22 -17.45 -0.37 -11.25
CA ARG A 22 -17.26 -0.20 -12.68
C ARG A 22 -16.55 -1.41 -13.29
N ASP A 23 -16.59 -1.55 -14.61
CA ASP A 23 -15.75 -2.53 -15.30
C ASP A 23 -14.32 -1.99 -15.37
N VAL A 24 -13.36 -2.71 -14.79
CA VAL A 24 -11.95 -2.32 -14.74
C VAL A 24 -11.10 -3.46 -15.26
N LYS A 25 -10.51 -3.27 -16.42
CA LYS A 25 -9.58 -4.20 -17.09
C LYS A 25 -8.14 -3.65 -17.08
N GLY A 26 -7.99 -2.32 -17.02
CA GLY A 26 -6.71 -1.65 -17.02
C GLY A 26 -6.77 -0.22 -16.49
N PRO A 27 -5.63 0.51 -16.50
CA PRO A 27 -5.55 1.89 -16.00
C PRO A 27 -6.51 2.88 -16.69
N ASP A 28 -6.79 2.67 -17.97
CA ASP A 28 -7.68 3.57 -18.75
C ASP A 28 -9.11 3.56 -18.22
N ASP A 29 -9.57 2.46 -17.65
CA ASP A 29 -10.91 2.33 -17.07
C ASP A 29 -11.06 3.09 -15.74
N LEU A 30 -9.94 3.52 -15.15
CA LEU A 30 -9.89 4.33 -13.93
C LEU A 30 -9.79 5.84 -14.21
N LYS A 31 -9.77 6.27 -15.48
CA LYS A 31 -9.71 7.71 -15.82
C LYS A 31 -10.87 8.48 -15.17
N GLY A 32 -10.53 9.64 -14.62
CA GLY A 32 -11.48 10.52 -13.93
C GLY A 32 -11.86 10.11 -12.50
N VAL A 33 -11.42 8.95 -12.02
CA VAL A 33 -11.62 8.53 -10.63
C VAL A 33 -10.78 9.44 -9.71
N LYS A 34 -11.43 10.14 -8.79
CA LYS A 34 -10.78 10.87 -7.71
C LYS A 34 -10.34 9.85 -6.65
N LEU A 35 -9.09 9.41 -6.76
CA LEU A 35 -8.55 8.41 -5.83
C LEU A 35 -7.78 9.08 -4.70
N ARG A 36 -8.19 8.84 -3.47
CA ARG A 36 -7.40 9.27 -2.34
C ARG A 36 -6.09 8.50 -2.28
N VAL A 37 -5.02 9.24 -2.09
CA VAL A 37 -3.69 8.70 -1.80
C VAL A 37 -3.07 9.46 -0.63
N PRO A 38 -2.05 8.89 0.05
CA PRO A 38 -1.22 9.67 0.97
C PRO A 38 -0.53 10.83 0.26
N GLY A 39 -0.10 11.86 1.01
CA GLY A 39 0.67 12.96 0.46
C GLY A 39 2.07 12.55 0.03
N GLY A 40 2.62 13.25 -0.97
CA GLY A 40 3.99 13.11 -1.42
C GLY A 40 4.15 12.74 -2.90
N PRO A 41 5.30 13.11 -3.50
CA PRO A 41 5.49 12.99 -4.96
C PRO A 41 5.42 11.54 -5.46
N GLY A 42 5.90 10.57 -4.69
CA GLY A 42 5.83 9.14 -5.05
C GLY A 42 4.39 8.64 -5.14
N TRP A 43 3.53 9.03 -4.18
CA TRP A 43 2.11 8.67 -4.18
C TRP A 43 1.33 9.33 -5.32
N LEU A 44 1.65 10.59 -5.63
CA LEU A 44 1.02 11.28 -6.75
C LEU A 44 1.40 10.65 -8.09
N ALA A 45 2.66 10.25 -8.26
CA ALA A 45 3.11 9.56 -9.47
C ALA A 45 2.46 8.16 -9.57
N LEU A 46 2.43 7.39 -8.47
CA LEU A 46 1.74 6.10 -8.43
C LEU A 46 0.29 6.23 -8.90
N ALA A 47 -0.47 7.16 -8.32
CA ALA A 47 -1.87 7.35 -8.66
C ALA A 47 -2.07 7.71 -10.15
N ARG A 48 -1.27 8.62 -10.69
CA ARG A 48 -1.31 8.94 -12.12
C ARG A 48 -1.00 7.72 -12.99
N GLY A 49 -0.02 6.91 -12.58
CA GLY A 49 0.30 5.65 -13.25
C GLY A 49 -0.84 4.62 -13.17
N LEU A 50 -1.63 4.63 -12.11
CA LEU A 50 -2.86 3.84 -12.00
C LEU A 50 -4.01 4.38 -12.88
N GLY A 51 -3.83 5.51 -13.57
CA GLY A 51 -4.84 6.13 -14.44
C GLY A 51 -5.83 7.04 -13.72
N VAL A 52 -5.65 7.30 -12.44
CA VAL A 52 -6.60 8.04 -11.60
C VAL A 52 -6.19 9.51 -11.39
N SER A 53 -7.14 10.34 -10.94
CA SER A 53 -6.91 11.69 -10.45
C SER A 53 -6.56 11.65 -8.96
N PRO A 54 -5.28 11.90 -8.57
CA PRO A 54 -4.88 11.82 -7.16
C PRO A 54 -5.50 12.92 -6.31
N THR A 55 -6.04 12.53 -5.17
CA THR A 55 -6.59 13.45 -4.15
C THR A 55 -5.87 13.20 -2.82
N PRO A 56 -4.77 13.92 -2.52
CA PRO A 56 -4.03 13.74 -1.27
C PRO A 56 -4.89 14.10 -0.06
N MET A 57 -4.92 13.21 0.93
CA MET A 57 -5.75 13.37 2.12
C MET A 57 -5.21 12.49 3.27
N ALA A 58 -5.35 12.96 4.52
CA ALA A 58 -5.00 12.15 5.69
C ALA A 58 -5.97 10.97 5.86
N MET A 59 -5.48 9.86 6.43
CA MET A 59 -6.30 8.64 6.56
C MET A 59 -7.59 8.83 7.37
N PRO A 60 -7.63 9.60 8.47
CA PRO A 60 -8.85 9.81 9.25
C PRO A 60 -10.00 10.47 8.47
N GLU A 61 -9.72 11.18 7.38
CA GLU A 61 -10.73 11.88 6.58
C GLU A 61 -11.37 10.97 5.51
N VAL A 62 -10.77 9.80 5.23
CA VAL A 62 -11.10 8.96 4.07
C VAL A 62 -12.51 8.40 4.16
N TYR A 63 -12.94 7.90 5.33
CA TYR A 63 -14.28 7.33 5.49
C TYR A 63 -15.37 8.36 5.14
N LEU A 64 -15.27 9.56 5.71
CA LEU A 64 -16.24 10.62 5.44
C LEU A 64 -16.20 11.07 3.98
N ALA A 65 -15.02 11.20 3.39
CA ALA A 65 -14.86 11.61 1.99
C ALA A 65 -15.44 10.57 1.01
N LEU A 66 -15.31 9.27 1.31
CA LEU A 66 -15.97 8.20 0.55
C LEU A 66 -17.48 8.22 0.73
N SER A 67 -17.99 8.35 1.96
CA SER A 67 -19.42 8.34 2.24
C SER A 67 -20.16 9.49 1.55
N THR A 68 -19.58 10.71 1.57
CA THR A 68 -20.12 11.90 0.91
C THR A 68 -19.90 11.95 -0.60
N GLY A 69 -18.97 11.14 -1.13
CA GLY A 69 -18.59 11.16 -2.55
C GLY A 69 -17.65 12.30 -2.93
N THR A 70 -16.96 12.89 -1.97
CA THR A 70 -15.88 13.85 -2.22
C THR A 70 -14.73 13.19 -2.99
N ILE A 71 -14.50 11.91 -2.71
CA ILE A 71 -13.60 11.02 -3.45
C ILE A 71 -14.37 9.81 -3.96
N ASP A 72 -13.88 9.21 -5.05
CA ASP A 72 -14.49 8.05 -5.71
C ASP A 72 -13.86 6.72 -5.25
N GLY A 73 -12.70 6.78 -4.59
CA GLY A 73 -11.99 5.60 -4.13
C GLY A 73 -10.77 5.93 -3.30
N GLN A 74 -10.14 4.88 -2.81
CA GLN A 74 -8.87 4.89 -2.10
C GLN A 74 -8.05 3.65 -2.46
N GLU A 75 -6.79 3.60 -2.05
CA GLU A 75 -5.93 2.43 -2.21
C GLU A 75 -5.20 2.14 -0.89
N ASN A 76 -5.19 0.89 -0.49
CA ASN A 76 -4.53 0.37 0.71
C ASN A 76 -4.47 -1.17 0.67
N PRO A 77 -3.67 -1.81 1.54
CA PRO A 77 -3.89 -3.21 1.88
C PRO A 77 -5.32 -3.44 2.39
N LEU A 78 -5.91 -4.57 2.06
CA LEU A 78 -7.31 -4.87 2.43
C LEU A 78 -7.51 -4.96 3.94
N SER A 79 -6.49 -5.34 4.69
CA SER A 79 -6.51 -5.30 6.16
C SER A 79 -6.68 -3.88 6.71
N ILE A 80 -6.06 -2.88 6.07
CA ILE A 80 -6.22 -1.46 6.43
C ILE A 80 -7.62 -0.97 6.05
N MET A 81 -8.13 -1.38 4.87
CA MET A 81 -9.50 -1.10 4.46
C MET A 81 -10.49 -1.58 5.54
N ARG A 82 -10.38 -2.83 5.98
CA ARG A 82 -11.24 -3.43 7.01
C ARG A 82 -11.09 -2.75 8.37
N ALA A 83 -9.86 -2.48 8.81
CA ALA A 83 -9.61 -1.82 10.09
C ALA A 83 -10.21 -0.41 10.18
N ASN A 84 -10.41 0.26 9.04
CA ASN A 84 -11.04 1.58 8.95
C ASN A 84 -12.49 1.51 8.44
N LYS A 85 -13.10 0.33 8.38
CA LYS A 85 -14.49 0.08 7.96
C LYS A 85 -14.82 0.65 6.58
N LEU A 86 -13.85 0.73 5.68
CA LEU A 86 -14.06 1.34 4.37
C LEU A 86 -14.94 0.47 3.45
N GLU A 87 -15.10 -0.82 3.77
CA GLU A 87 -16.05 -1.70 3.10
C GLU A 87 -17.51 -1.24 3.23
N GLU A 88 -17.84 -0.47 4.27
CA GLU A 88 -19.19 0.08 4.46
C GLU A 88 -19.53 1.19 3.46
N VAL A 89 -18.51 1.86 2.91
CA VAL A 89 -18.63 3.03 2.02
C VAL A 89 -18.03 2.81 0.65
N THR A 90 -17.67 1.56 0.31
CA THR A 90 -17.17 1.14 -1.01
C THR A 90 -17.96 -0.06 -1.54
N GLN A 91 -18.03 -0.20 -2.88
CA GLN A 91 -18.79 -1.27 -3.54
C GLN A 91 -17.89 -2.26 -4.28
N GLN A 92 -16.61 -1.92 -4.49
CA GLN A 92 -15.73 -2.73 -5.31
C GLN A 92 -14.29 -2.69 -4.83
N ILE A 93 -13.64 -3.84 -4.93
CA ILE A 93 -12.19 -3.99 -4.84
C ILE A 93 -11.67 -4.32 -6.24
N VAL A 94 -10.64 -3.60 -6.67
CA VAL A 94 -9.88 -3.89 -7.88
C VAL A 94 -8.51 -4.40 -7.46
N LEU A 95 -8.23 -5.66 -7.71
CA LEU A 95 -7.00 -6.35 -7.30
C LEU A 95 -5.84 -5.95 -8.23
N THR A 96 -5.42 -4.70 -8.12
CA THR A 96 -4.33 -4.13 -8.90
C THR A 96 -2.94 -4.58 -8.47
N SER A 97 -2.79 -4.98 -7.21
CA SER A 97 -1.52 -5.42 -6.60
C SER A 97 -0.33 -4.51 -6.94
N HIS A 98 -0.58 -3.21 -6.98
CA HIS A 98 0.32 -2.21 -7.54
C HIS A 98 1.50 -1.84 -6.64
N LEU A 99 1.47 -2.22 -5.37
CA LEU A 99 2.55 -1.96 -4.41
C LEU A 99 2.51 -2.97 -3.26
N VAL A 100 3.65 -3.57 -2.98
CA VAL A 100 3.89 -4.30 -1.73
C VAL A 100 4.47 -3.32 -0.72
N GLN A 101 3.78 -3.13 0.40
CA GLN A 101 4.16 -2.12 1.37
C GLN A 101 4.83 -2.72 2.61
N PRO A 102 6.11 -2.41 2.88
CA PRO A 102 6.72 -2.61 4.18
C PRO A 102 6.40 -1.43 5.11
N VAL A 103 6.43 -1.71 6.41
CA VAL A 103 6.60 -0.72 7.48
C VAL A 103 7.82 -1.11 8.30
N PHE A 104 8.40 -0.16 9.03
CA PHE A 104 9.64 -0.40 9.75
C PHE A 104 9.44 -0.17 11.25
N LEU A 105 9.80 -1.17 12.05
CA LEU A 105 9.99 -0.95 13.47
C LEU A 105 11.33 -0.22 13.65
N ALA A 106 11.28 0.93 14.26
CA ALA A 106 12.46 1.77 14.45
C ALA A 106 12.51 2.34 15.88
N MET A 107 13.71 2.63 16.33
CA MET A 107 13.98 3.32 17.60
C MET A 107 14.75 4.62 17.33
N ALA A 108 14.51 5.65 18.13
CA ALA A 108 15.32 6.87 18.06
C ALA A 108 16.79 6.52 18.34
N LEU A 109 17.69 6.97 17.49
CA LEU A 109 19.11 6.63 17.58
C LEU A 109 19.76 7.05 18.93
N PRO A 110 19.42 8.21 19.52
CA PRO A 110 19.93 8.56 20.84
C PRO A 110 19.51 7.61 21.97
N ILE A 111 18.32 6.98 21.84
CA ILE A 111 17.86 5.97 22.80
C ILE A 111 18.57 4.64 22.54
N TRP A 112 18.65 4.23 21.28
CA TRP A 112 19.39 3.03 20.89
C TRP A 112 20.83 3.03 21.42
N ASN A 113 21.53 4.15 21.27
CA ASN A 113 22.93 4.27 21.68
C ASN A 113 23.14 4.25 23.20
N LYS A 114 22.07 4.38 24.00
CA LYS A 114 22.14 4.25 25.49
C LYS A 114 21.96 2.81 25.97
N LEU A 115 21.50 1.91 25.08
CA LEU A 115 21.32 0.51 25.41
C LEU A 115 22.70 -0.19 25.48
N SER A 116 22.81 -1.15 26.37
CA SER A 116 23.97 -2.06 26.39
C SER A 116 23.97 -2.91 25.13
N ALA A 117 25.10 -3.49 24.73
CA ALA A 117 25.19 -4.40 23.60
C ALA A 117 24.26 -5.61 23.75
N ASP A 118 24.10 -6.11 24.98
CA ASP A 118 23.16 -7.20 25.28
C ASP A 118 21.71 -6.79 25.08
N ASP A 119 21.30 -5.60 25.54
CA ASP A 119 19.94 -5.10 25.33
C ASP A 119 19.66 -4.78 23.85
N GLN A 120 20.66 -4.27 23.11
CA GLN A 120 20.54 -4.09 21.67
C GLN A 120 20.31 -5.43 20.96
N ALA A 121 21.03 -6.48 21.32
CA ALA A 121 20.86 -7.81 20.77
C ALA A 121 19.48 -8.39 21.10
N LYS A 122 19.01 -8.26 22.35
CA LYS A 122 17.67 -8.67 22.78
C LYS A 122 16.57 -7.92 22.02
N ALA A 123 16.72 -6.60 21.84
CA ALA A 123 15.75 -5.79 21.08
C ALA A 123 15.67 -6.24 19.61
N MET A 124 16.81 -6.51 18.96
CA MET A 124 16.86 -7.02 17.60
C MET A 124 16.21 -8.41 17.49
N ALA A 125 16.49 -9.31 18.44
CA ALA A 125 15.90 -10.65 18.45
C ALA A 125 14.38 -10.60 18.66
N ALA A 126 13.90 -9.80 19.60
CA ALA A 126 12.47 -9.60 19.83
C ALA A 126 11.77 -8.98 18.61
N ALA A 127 12.39 -7.98 17.97
CA ALA A 127 11.88 -7.37 16.76
C ALA A 127 11.74 -8.39 15.61
N LYS A 128 12.71 -9.31 15.46
CA LYS A 128 12.65 -10.37 14.46
C LYS A 128 11.48 -11.33 14.71
N VAL A 129 11.31 -11.80 15.94
CA VAL A 129 10.20 -12.70 16.31
C VAL A 129 8.85 -12.03 16.01
N ALA A 130 8.72 -10.74 16.36
CA ALA A 130 7.51 -9.97 16.11
C ALA A 130 7.25 -9.79 14.60
N ALA A 131 8.30 -9.54 13.80
CA ALA A 131 8.17 -9.42 12.34
C ALA A 131 7.73 -10.73 11.71
N ASP A 132 8.39 -11.86 12.06
CA ASP A 132 8.04 -13.19 11.53
C ASP A 132 6.57 -13.56 11.86
N ALA A 133 6.11 -13.26 13.08
CA ALA A 133 4.72 -13.50 13.48
C ALA A 133 3.73 -12.59 12.72
N ASN A 134 4.04 -11.30 12.58
CA ASN A 134 3.23 -10.37 11.80
C ASN A 134 3.11 -10.80 10.34
N ASP A 135 4.23 -11.10 9.69
CA ASP A 135 4.27 -11.40 8.27
C ASP A 135 3.46 -12.68 7.98
N LYS A 136 3.60 -13.70 8.82
CA LYS A 136 2.79 -14.92 8.73
C LYS A 136 1.29 -14.62 8.88
N ALA A 137 0.91 -13.81 9.86
CA ALA A 137 -0.49 -13.45 10.10
C ALA A 137 -1.07 -12.62 8.94
N ARG A 138 -0.33 -11.63 8.44
CA ARG A 138 -0.77 -10.78 7.32
C ARG A 138 -0.93 -11.55 6.02
N ILE A 139 0.01 -12.43 5.68
CA ILE A 139 -0.06 -13.28 4.49
C ILE A 139 -1.26 -14.23 4.57
N ALA A 140 -1.53 -14.79 5.75
CA ALA A 140 -2.69 -15.64 5.95
C ALA A 140 -4.01 -14.85 5.81
N GLU A 141 -4.08 -13.65 6.40
CA GLU A 141 -5.23 -12.76 6.30
C GLU A 141 -5.53 -12.35 4.84
N GLU A 142 -4.51 -12.01 4.04
CA GLU A 142 -4.70 -11.62 2.63
C GLU A 142 -5.32 -12.73 1.77
N LYS A 143 -5.15 -14.00 2.14
CA LYS A 143 -5.75 -15.13 1.43
C LYS A 143 -7.25 -15.24 1.65
N SER A 144 -7.74 -14.89 2.85
CA SER A 144 -9.16 -15.03 3.22
C SER A 144 -9.97 -13.75 3.04
N ILE A 145 -9.33 -12.59 3.21
CA ILE A 145 -10.04 -11.30 3.28
C ILE A 145 -10.81 -10.95 1.99
N VAL A 146 -10.32 -11.37 0.82
CA VAL A 146 -11.00 -11.14 -0.46
C VAL A 146 -12.33 -11.88 -0.49
N ASP A 147 -12.34 -13.15 -0.09
CA ASP A 147 -13.55 -13.98 -0.06
C ASP A 147 -14.53 -13.47 0.99
N GLU A 148 -14.04 -13.06 2.17
CA GLU A 148 -14.85 -12.45 3.22
C GLU A 148 -15.54 -11.16 2.74
N LEU A 149 -14.82 -10.27 2.05
CA LEU A 149 -15.36 -9.02 1.51
C LEU A 149 -16.32 -9.27 0.35
N GLN A 150 -16.03 -10.26 -0.49
CA GLN A 150 -16.94 -10.68 -1.55
C GLN A 150 -18.25 -11.24 -0.97
N ALA A 151 -18.19 -12.06 0.09
CA ALA A 151 -19.36 -12.58 0.79
C ALA A 151 -20.21 -11.46 1.43
N LYS A 152 -19.58 -10.34 1.81
CA LYS A 152 -20.27 -9.12 2.27
C LYS A 152 -20.89 -8.29 1.14
N GLY A 153 -20.79 -8.74 -0.12
CA GLY A 153 -21.43 -8.10 -1.27
C GLY A 153 -20.54 -7.15 -2.07
N LEU A 154 -19.24 -7.01 -1.74
CA LEU A 154 -18.33 -6.21 -2.56
C LEU A 154 -18.02 -6.93 -3.87
N LYS A 155 -18.01 -6.18 -4.97
CA LYS A 155 -17.56 -6.69 -6.27
C LYS A 155 -16.05 -6.81 -6.29
N ILE A 156 -15.53 -7.91 -6.82
CA ILE A 156 -14.10 -8.14 -6.96
C ILE A 156 -13.75 -8.11 -8.45
N ALA A 157 -12.96 -7.12 -8.86
CA ALA A 157 -12.35 -7.07 -10.19
C ALA A 157 -10.92 -7.62 -10.14
N ARG A 158 -10.56 -8.46 -11.11
CA ARG A 158 -9.25 -9.10 -11.26
C ARG A 158 -8.65 -8.71 -12.62
N PRO A 159 -8.14 -7.48 -12.75
CA PRO A 159 -7.55 -7.01 -14.01
C PRO A 159 -6.20 -7.66 -14.26
N ASP A 160 -5.66 -7.46 -15.48
CA ASP A 160 -4.26 -7.77 -15.76
C ASP A 160 -3.34 -6.77 -15.02
N THR A 161 -2.69 -7.24 -13.96
CA THR A 161 -1.80 -6.42 -13.12
C THR A 161 -0.55 -5.94 -13.89
N ALA A 162 -0.15 -6.63 -14.96
CA ALA A 162 0.99 -6.22 -15.80
C ALA A 162 0.72 -4.87 -16.48
N LEU A 163 -0.52 -4.59 -16.86
CA LEU A 163 -0.91 -3.30 -17.45
C LEU A 163 -0.71 -2.15 -16.45
N PHE A 164 -1.12 -2.34 -15.20
CA PHE A 164 -0.93 -1.37 -14.13
C PHE A 164 0.55 -1.16 -13.82
N ARG A 165 1.32 -2.24 -13.69
CA ARG A 165 2.77 -2.18 -13.47
C ARG A 165 3.47 -1.38 -14.57
N LYS A 166 3.18 -1.68 -15.84
CA LYS A 166 3.75 -0.96 -17.00
C LYS A 166 3.44 0.53 -16.94
N ALA A 167 2.20 0.89 -16.68
CA ALA A 167 1.77 2.29 -16.63
C ALA A 167 2.40 3.05 -15.44
N VAL A 168 2.47 2.44 -14.26
CA VAL A 168 3.11 3.03 -13.08
C VAL A 168 4.61 3.24 -13.31
N MET A 169 5.31 2.26 -13.90
CA MET A 169 6.74 2.40 -14.20
C MET A 169 7.01 3.53 -15.21
N ALA A 170 6.21 3.61 -16.28
CA ALA A 170 6.31 4.72 -17.25
C ALA A 170 6.09 6.09 -16.57
N GLN A 171 5.19 6.17 -15.60
CA GLN A 171 4.94 7.40 -14.84
C GLN A 171 6.11 7.75 -13.91
N TYR A 172 6.75 6.77 -13.27
CA TYR A 172 7.96 7.03 -12.46
C TYR A 172 9.14 7.50 -13.32
N GLU A 173 9.31 6.97 -14.52
CA GLU A 173 10.33 7.42 -15.47
C GLU A 173 10.06 8.84 -15.94
N SER A 174 8.87 9.13 -16.44
CA SER A 174 8.50 10.46 -16.96
C SER A 174 8.49 11.56 -15.89
N SER A 175 8.22 11.21 -14.63
CA SER A 175 8.25 12.15 -13.50
C SER A 175 9.66 12.45 -12.97
N GLY A 176 10.69 11.75 -13.44
CA GLY A 176 12.06 11.86 -12.94
C GLY A 176 12.29 11.25 -11.56
N LEU A 177 11.28 10.59 -10.97
CA LEU A 177 11.43 9.95 -9.65
C LEU A 177 12.36 8.75 -9.68
N LYS A 178 12.33 7.97 -10.76
CA LYS A 178 13.22 6.81 -10.92
C LYS A 178 14.70 7.21 -10.90
N ALA A 179 15.04 8.39 -11.44
CA ALA A 179 16.41 8.90 -11.43
C ALA A 179 16.94 9.22 -10.02
N LYS A 180 16.05 9.34 -9.03
CA LYS A 180 16.41 9.56 -7.61
C LYS A 180 16.66 8.27 -6.84
N TRP A 181 16.42 7.10 -7.44
CA TRP A 181 16.67 5.83 -6.81
C TRP A 181 18.18 5.52 -6.82
N PRO A 182 18.71 4.84 -5.80
CA PRO A 182 20.08 4.37 -5.85
C PRO A 182 20.32 3.50 -7.08
N ALA A 183 21.48 3.67 -7.73
CA ALA A 183 21.84 2.91 -8.92
C ALA A 183 21.73 1.40 -8.65
N GLY A 184 21.14 0.66 -9.59
CA GLY A 184 20.94 -0.79 -9.50
C GLY A 184 19.89 -1.25 -8.47
N MET A 185 19.23 -0.34 -7.75
CA MET A 185 18.23 -0.75 -6.74
C MET A 185 17.02 -1.41 -7.39
N TYR A 186 16.52 -0.86 -8.49
CA TYR A 186 15.36 -1.41 -9.18
C TYR A 186 15.64 -2.84 -9.69
N GLU A 187 16.78 -3.03 -10.35
CA GLU A 187 17.20 -4.31 -10.90
C GLU A 187 17.38 -5.38 -9.80
N ARG A 188 17.89 -4.97 -8.64
CA ARG A 188 18.01 -5.86 -7.47
C ARG A 188 16.65 -6.28 -6.92
N ILE A 189 15.68 -5.37 -6.87
CA ILE A 189 14.31 -5.68 -6.42
C ILE A 189 13.63 -6.64 -7.40
N GLU A 190 13.80 -6.45 -8.70
CA GLU A 190 13.25 -7.34 -9.73
C GLU A 190 13.77 -8.78 -9.65
N GLN A 191 14.98 -8.97 -9.13
CA GLN A 191 15.61 -10.29 -8.97
C GLN A 191 15.13 -11.05 -7.72
N VAL A 192 14.47 -10.37 -6.79
CA VAL A 192 13.89 -11.00 -5.59
C VAL A 192 12.61 -11.73 -6.01
N LYS A 193 12.65 -13.06 -5.95
CA LYS A 193 11.52 -13.96 -6.25
C LYS A 193 10.73 -14.30 -5.00
#